data_ba2a081a8f8d2949bfeb89c8907546f4
#
_entry.id   ba2a081a8f8d2949bfeb89c8907546f4
#
_cell.length_a   1.000
_cell.length_b   1.000
_cell.length_c   1.000
_cell.angle_alpha   90.00
_cell.angle_beta   90.00
_cell.angle_gamma   90.00
#
_symmetry.space_group_name_H-M   'P 1'
#
loop_
_entity.id
_entity.type
_entity.pdbx_description
1 polymer ?
#
loop_
_entity_poly.entity_id
_entity_poly.type
_entity_poly.pdbx_seq_one_letter_code
_entity_poly.pdbx_strand_id
1 'polypeptide(L)'
;MDEADEAQASAEEQREEAMLTAARSVVRTCMQVRPVESVLILTDPESSEIGRSLYEATARVTDRVLMMMMPPSHREGNEPPNPVADLMRRQDVVLMATKHSLTHTRARANASRENVRIASLPGIDAETFANGGMTADYNALQKEISGLNS
;
A
#
# COMPACT_ATOMS: atom_id res chain seq x y z
N MET A 1 -33.70 2.48 -13.11
CA MET A 1 -32.52 1.63 -13.06
C MET A 1 -32.93 0.21 -13.38
N ASP A 2 -32.31 -0.47 -14.30
CA ASP A 2 -32.69 -1.84 -14.61
C ASP A 2 -31.92 -2.85 -13.75
N GLU A 3 -32.28 -4.13 -13.87
CA GLU A 3 -31.69 -5.21 -13.07
C GLU A 3 -30.19 -5.35 -13.32
N ALA A 4 -29.72 -5.08 -14.53
CA ALA A 4 -28.29 -5.17 -14.88
C ALA A 4 -27.49 -4.09 -14.16
N ASP A 5 -28.00 -2.87 -14.06
CA ASP A 5 -27.35 -1.77 -13.35
C ASP A 5 -27.27 -2.04 -11.86
N GLU A 6 -28.36 -2.60 -11.28
CA GLU A 6 -28.38 -2.96 -9.86
C GLU A 6 -27.41 -4.09 -9.55
N ALA A 7 -27.33 -5.10 -10.43
CA ALA A 7 -26.40 -6.22 -10.27
C ALA A 7 -24.95 -5.75 -10.37
N GLN A 8 -24.66 -4.82 -11.29
CA GLN A 8 -23.32 -4.27 -11.46
C GLN A 8 -22.89 -3.44 -10.24
N ALA A 9 -23.79 -2.58 -9.73
CA ALA A 9 -23.55 -1.80 -8.53
C ALA A 9 -23.27 -2.69 -7.32
N SER A 10 -24.02 -3.78 -7.16
CA SER A 10 -23.82 -4.74 -6.08
C SER A 10 -22.46 -5.45 -6.21
N ALA A 11 -22.05 -5.81 -7.43
CA ALA A 11 -20.76 -6.44 -7.66
C ALA A 11 -19.60 -5.48 -7.34
N GLU A 12 -19.74 -4.20 -7.69
CA GLU A 12 -18.75 -3.18 -7.37
C GLU A 12 -18.63 -2.96 -5.86
N GLU A 13 -19.75 -2.92 -5.15
CA GLU A 13 -19.76 -2.79 -3.70
C GLU A 13 -19.08 -3.98 -3.03
N GLN A 14 -19.33 -5.19 -3.52
CA GLN A 14 -18.69 -6.40 -3.01
C GLN A 14 -17.18 -6.38 -3.26
N ARG A 15 -16.76 -5.89 -4.40
CA ARG A 15 -15.33 -5.76 -4.74
C ARG A 15 -14.65 -4.75 -3.82
N GLU A 16 -15.28 -3.60 -3.60
CA GLU A 16 -14.73 -2.57 -2.70
C GLU A 16 -14.61 -3.10 -1.29
N GLU A 17 -15.59 -3.83 -0.81
CA GLU A 17 -15.56 -4.43 0.51
C GLU A 17 -14.47 -5.49 0.62
N ALA A 18 -14.30 -6.31 -0.41
CA ALA A 18 -13.23 -7.30 -0.46
C ALA A 18 -11.85 -6.64 -0.46
N MET A 19 -11.70 -5.54 -1.19
CA MET A 19 -10.45 -4.75 -1.20
C MET A 19 -10.16 -4.18 0.18
N LEU A 20 -11.17 -3.65 0.85
CA LEU A 20 -11.01 -3.09 2.20
C LEU A 20 -10.63 -4.18 3.20
N THR A 21 -11.21 -5.37 3.08
CA THR A 21 -10.85 -6.53 3.92
C THR A 21 -9.38 -6.91 3.72
N ALA A 22 -8.94 -6.96 2.46
CA ALA A 22 -7.54 -7.23 2.13
C ALA A 22 -6.61 -6.15 2.69
N ALA A 23 -7.02 -4.88 2.56
CA ALA A 23 -6.25 -3.76 3.09
C ALA A 23 -6.12 -3.82 4.62
N ARG A 24 -7.18 -4.17 5.31
CA ARG A 24 -7.14 -4.37 6.78
C ARG A 24 -6.16 -5.46 7.17
N SER A 25 -6.09 -6.51 6.38
CA SER A 25 -5.13 -7.60 6.61
C SER A 25 -3.70 -7.09 6.53
N VAL A 26 -3.39 -6.29 5.52
CA VAL A 26 -2.06 -5.69 5.38
C VAL A 26 -1.75 -4.78 6.58
N VAL A 27 -2.66 -3.88 6.92
CA VAL A 27 -2.44 -2.86 7.95
C VAL A 27 -2.34 -3.48 9.35
N ARG A 28 -3.25 -4.37 9.68
CA ARG A 28 -3.36 -4.93 11.04
C ARG A 28 -2.52 -6.17 11.25
N THR A 29 -2.54 -7.09 10.30
CA THR A 29 -1.88 -8.39 10.45
C THR A 29 -0.43 -8.34 9.99
N CYS A 30 -0.18 -7.83 8.79
CA CYS A 30 1.18 -7.81 8.24
C CYS A 30 2.03 -6.73 8.88
N MET A 31 1.52 -5.51 8.97
CA MET A 31 2.30 -4.34 9.42
C MET A 31 2.09 -4.00 10.88
N GLN A 32 1.02 -4.47 11.49
CA GLN A 32 0.71 -4.22 12.89
C GLN A 32 0.76 -2.73 13.25
N VAL A 33 0.10 -1.92 12.43
CA VAL A 33 0.06 -0.47 12.61
C VAL A 33 -0.65 -0.13 13.92
N ARG A 34 -0.06 0.78 14.71
CA ARG A 34 -0.59 1.22 16.00
C ARG A 34 -1.20 2.61 15.90
N PRO A 35 -2.14 2.95 16.81
CA PRO A 35 -2.84 4.25 16.76
C PRO A 35 -1.96 5.49 16.87
N VAL A 36 -0.77 5.35 17.45
CA VAL A 36 0.16 6.49 17.62
C VAL A 36 1.14 6.64 16.47
N GLU A 37 1.11 5.70 15.52
CA GLU A 37 2.08 5.69 14.43
C GLU A 37 1.65 6.56 13.26
N SER A 38 2.63 7.16 12.58
CA SER A 38 2.41 7.88 11.33
C SER A 38 2.62 6.94 10.16
N VAL A 39 1.70 6.99 9.18
CA VAL A 39 1.69 6.10 8.04
C VAL A 39 1.59 6.92 6.76
N LEU A 40 2.43 6.59 5.79
CA LEU A 40 2.36 7.17 4.46
C LEU A 40 1.96 6.08 3.47
N ILE A 41 0.90 6.34 2.71
CA ILE A 41 0.50 5.50 1.59
C ILE A 41 1.02 6.15 0.31
N LEU A 42 1.90 5.46 -0.40
CA LEU A 42 2.39 5.91 -1.70
C LEU A 42 1.71 5.12 -2.79
N THR A 43 1.15 5.81 -3.77
CA THR A 43 0.49 5.16 -4.89
C THR A 43 0.75 5.94 -6.18
N ASP A 44 0.31 5.38 -7.29
CA ASP A 44 0.31 6.02 -8.60
C ASP A 44 -1.08 5.84 -9.24
N PRO A 45 -1.35 6.45 -10.40
CA PRO A 45 -2.69 6.37 -10.99
C PRO A 45 -3.18 4.95 -11.25
N GLU A 46 -2.30 4.03 -11.66
CA GLU A 46 -2.71 2.65 -11.94
C GLU A 46 -3.07 1.86 -10.69
N SER A 47 -2.42 2.16 -9.57
CA SER A 47 -2.60 1.44 -8.31
C SER A 47 -3.45 2.19 -7.30
N SER A 48 -4.12 3.26 -7.73
CA SER A 48 -4.82 4.18 -6.84
C SER A 48 -5.99 3.54 -6.07
N GLU A 49 -6.66 2.56 -6.66
CA GLU A 49 -7.73 1.86 -5.93
C GLU A 49 -7.20 1.10 -4.72
N ILE A 50 -6.08 0.42 -4.89
CA ILE A 50 -5.41 -0.28 -3.80
C ILE A 50 -4.91 0.72 -2.76
N GLY A 51 -4.29 1.80 -3.22
CA GLY A 51 -3.80 2.87 -2.34
C GLY A 51 -4.91 3.46 -1.49
N ARG A 52 -6.07 3.72 -2.09
CA ARG A 52 -7.23 4.25 -1.38
C ARG A 52 -7.77 3.27 -0.34
N SER A 53 -7.81 1.98 -0.66
CA SER A 53 -8.23 0.95 0.30
C SER A 53 -7.29 0.88 1.49
N LEU A 54 -5.99 0.97 1.25
CA LEU A 54 -4.98 1.00 2.30
C LEU A 54 -5.14 2.25 3.18
N TYR A 55 -5.41 3.40 2.55
CA TYR A 55 -5.66 4.63 3.29
C TYR A 55 -6.88 4.49 4.21
N GLU A 56 -7.99 4.00 3.69
CA GLU A 56 -9.22 3.81 4.48
C GLU A 56 -9.00 2.86 5.65
N ALA A 57 -8.32 1.74 5.40
CA ALA A 57 -8.02 0.78 6.46
C ALA A 57 -7.11 1.37 7.52
N THR A 58 -6.11 2.14 7.12
CA THR A 58 -5.18 2.80 8.04
C THR A 58 -5.86 3.88 8.85
N ALA A 59 -6.76 4.67 8.23
CA ALA A 59 -7.47 5.75 8.90
C ALA A 59 -8.36 5.26 10.05
N ARG A 60 -8.72 4.00 10.05
CA ARG A 60 -9.47 3.39 11.15
C ARG A 60 -8.59 3.03 12.34
N VAL A 61 -7.28 3.02 12.16
CA VAL A 61 -6.31 2.69 13.21
C VAL A 61 -5.64 3.95 13.76
N THR A 62 -5.26 4.88 12.88
CA THR A 62 -4.52 6.08 13.26
C THR A 62 -5.02 7.32 12.52
N ASP A 63 -4.95 8.48 13.17
CA ASP A 63 -5.25 9.77 12.55
C ASP A 63 -4.07 10.31 11.73
N ARG A 64 -2.90 9.72 11.88
CA ARG A 64 -1.66 10.21 11.29
C ARG A 64 -1.36 9.51 9.97
N VAL A 65 -2.35 9.45 9.08
CA VAL A 65 -2.21 8.81 7.78
C VAL A 65 -2.25 9.85 6.67
N LEU A 66 -1.32 9.71 5.73
CA LEU A 66 -1.27 10.52 4.52
C LEU A 66 -1.24 9.59 3.32
N MET A 67 -1.87 10.01 2.24
CA MET A 67 -1.75 9.33 0.96
C MET A 67 -1.17 10.29 -0.06
N MET A 68 -0.17 9.84 -0.80
CA MET A 68 0.46 10.62 -1.85
C MET A 68 0.44 9.86 -3.15
N MET A 69 -0.04 10.52 -4.19
CA MET A 69 -0.04 9.96 -5.54
C MET A 69 1.16 10.54 -6.29
N MET A 70 1.97 9.64 -6.84
CA MET A 70 3.13 10.02 -7.65
C MET A 70 2.81 9.84 -9.13
N PRO A 71 3.52 10.55 -10.02
CA PRO A 71 3.49 10.21 -11.43
C PRO A 71 3.94 8.76 -11.64
N PRO A 72 3.44 8.08 -12.68
CA PRO A 72 3.88 6.70 -12.95
C PRO A 72 5.38 6.66 -13.22
N SER A 73 6.05 5.67 -12.62
CA SER A 73 7.45 5.40 -12.96
C SER A 73 7.52 4.73 -14.33
N HIS A 74 8.59 5.00 -15.07
CA HIS A 74 8.77 4.41 -16.40
C HIS A 74 9.36 3.00 -16.33
N ARG A 75 9.98 2.64 -15.22
CA ARG A 75 10.60 1.32 -15.02
C ARG A 75 10.85 1.07 -13.55
N GLU A 76 11.10 -0.18 -13.22
CA GLU A 76 11.46 -0.58 -11.87
C GLU A 76 12.77 0.06 -11.42
N GLY A 77 12.85 0.41 -10.16
CA GLY A 77 14.05 0.98 -9.57
C GLY A 77 14.25 2.47 -9.80
N ASN A 78 13.34 3.15 -10.52
CA ASN A 78 13.41 4.60 -10.62
C ASN A 78 13.20 5.23 -9.24
N GLU A 79 14.06 6.21 -8.90
CA GLU A 79 13.93 6.95 -7.65
C GLU A 79 12.66 7.79 -7.65
N PRO A 80 11.94 7.86 -6.51
CA PRO A 80 10.83 8.79 -6.39
C PRO A 80 11.32 10.23 -6.34
N PRO A 81 10.44 11.22 -6.57
CA PRO A 81 10.82 12.63 -6.39
C PRO A 81 11.40 12.88 -4.99
N ASN A 82 12.34 13.81 -4.88
CA ASN A 82 13.00 14.11 -3.61
C ASN A 82 12.03 14.42 -2.46
N PRO A 83 10.94 15.21 -2.65
CA PRO A 83 9.98 15.43 -1.56
C PRO A 83 9.35 14.14 -1.03
N VAL A 84 9.11 13.16 -1.92
CA VAL A 84 8.58 11.87 -1.52
C VAL A 84 9.60 11.10 -0.68
N ALA A 85 10.85 11.06 -1.13
CA ALA A 85 11.94 10.40 -0.41
C ALA A 85 12.11 10.99 1.00
N ASP A 86 12.04 12.32 1.12
CA ASP A 86 12.14 12.99 2.40
C ASP A 86 10.97 12.64 3.32
N LEU A 87 9.77 12.61 2.78
CA LEU A 87 8.57 12.28 3.54
C LEU A 87 8.60 10.84 4.04
N MET A 88 9.10 9.91 3.22
CA MET A 88 9.23 8.49 3.59
C MET A 88 10.05 8.31 4.86
N ARG A 89 11.15 9.03 4.99
CA ARG A 89 12.07 8.91 6.14
C ARG A 89 11.47 9.41 7.45
N ARG A 90 10.39 10.17 7.38
CA ARG A 90 9.76 10.81 8.56
C ARG A 90 8.55 10.06 9.07
N GLN A 91 8.27 8.89 8.49
CA GLN A 91 7.12 8.08 8.89
C GLN A 91 7.54 6.92 9.78
N ASP A 92 6.59 6.35 10.49
CA ASP A 92 6.81 5.08 11.19
C ASP A 92 6.61 3.91 10.22
N VAL A 93 5.65 4.05 9.30
CA VAL A 93 5.28 3.01 8.34
C VAL A 93 5.06 3.64 6.97
N VAL A 94 5.53 2.98 5.92
CA VAL A 94 5.24 3.35 4.52
C VAL A 94 4.66 2.14 3.81
N LEU A 95 3.51 2.33 3.19
CA LEU A 95 2.86 1.31 2.36
C LEU A 95 2.90 1.78 0.91
N MET A 96 3.54 0.99 0.05
CA MET A 96 3.74 1.37 -1.35
C MET A 96 2.91 0.49 -2.27
N ALA A 97 1.91 1.07 -2.91
CA ALA A 97 1.10 0.41 -3.93
C ALA A 97 1.32 1.14 -5.25
N THR A 98 2.30 0.69 -6.01
CA THR A 98 2.73 1.32 -7.26
C THR A 98 2.89 0.27 -8.35
N LYS A 99 2.79 0.70 -9.62
CA LYS A 99 2.97 -0.18 -10.76
C LYS A 99 4.35 -0.82 -10.75
N HIS A 100 5.39 -0.01 -10.54
CA HIS A 100 6.78 -0.47 -10.48
C HIS A 100 7.30 -0.39 -9.06
N SER A 101 8.11 -1.36 -8.68
CA SER A 101 8.65 -1.47 -7.34
C SER A 101 9.62 -0.34 -7.02
N LEU A 102 9.53 0.18 -5.80
CA LEU A 102 10.51 1.09 -5.21
C LEU A 102 11.46 0.36 -4.25
N THR A 103 11.40 -0.96 -4.22
CA THR A 103 12.13 -1.78 -3.25
C THR A 103 13.65 -1.56 -3.33
N HIS A 104 14.19 -1.42 -4.52
CA HIS A 104 15.63 -1.27 -4.75
C HIS A 104 16.07 0.18 -4.94
N THR A 105 15.26 1.14 -4.48
CA THR A 105 15.62 2.56 -4.55
C THR A 105 16.45 2.98 -3.34
N ARG A 106 17.22 4.05 -3.50
CA ARG A 106 17.93 4.68 -2.39
C ARG A 106 16.96 5.28 -1.38
N ALA A 107 15.83 5.80 -1.85
CA ALA A 107 14.80 6.35 -0.98
C ALA A 107 14.29 5.31 0.01
N ARG A 108 14.02 4.09 -0.46
CA ARG A 108 13.58 2.99 0.40
C ARG A 108 14.67 2.59 1.39
N ALA A 109 15.91 2.45 0.91
CA ALA A 109 17.03 2.07 1.76
C ALA A 109 17.28 3.12 2.85
N ASN A 110 17.23 4.40 2.51
CA ASN A 110 17.40 5.49 3.46
C ASN A 110 16.29 5.52 4.53
N ALA A 111 15.04 5.30 4.12
CA ALA A 111 13.93 5.21 5.06
C ALA A 111 14.10 4.03 6.02
N SER A 112 14.55 2.89 5.51
CA SER A 112 14.82 1.70 6.34
C SER A 112 15.88 1.98 7.41
N ARG A 113 16.90 2.75 7.08
CA ARG A 113 17.95 3.15 8.04
C ARG A 113 17.39 4.02 9.17
N GLU A 114 16.29 4.72 8.92
CA GLU A 114 15.59 5.52 9.94
C GLU A 114 14.55 4.69 10.71
N ASN A 115 14.61 3.37 10.59
CA ASN A 115 13.71 2.42 11.26
C ASN A 115 12.26 2.50 10.79
N VAL A 116 12.02 2.98 9.58
CA VAL A 116 10.69 2.98 8.97
C VAL A 116 10.35 1.57 8.49
N ARG A 117 9.19 1.07 8.89
CA ARG A 117 8.70 -0.22 8.38
C ARG A 117 8.04 0.01 7.03
N ILE A 118 8.40 -0.78 6.05
CA ILE A 118 7.96 -0.59 4.67
C ILE A 118 7.37 -1.88 4.12
N ALA A 119 6.19 -1.77 3.51
CA ALA A 119 5.59 -2.84 2.73
C ALA A 119 5.42 -2.38 1.29
N SER A 120 5.73 -3.26 0.35
CA SER A 120 5.64 -2.98 -1.07
C SER A 120 4.68 -3.95 -1.73
N LEU A 121 3.80 -3.42 -2.58
CA LEU A 121 2.78 -4.17 -3.32
C LEU A 121 2.92 -3.83 -4.82
N PRO A 122 4.06 -4.17 -5.46
CA PRO A 122 4.31 -3.76 -6.83
C PRO A 122 3.48 -4.55 -7.83
N GLY A 123 2.87 -3.86 -8.79
CA GLY A 123 2.21 -4.48 -9.92
C GLY A 123 0.98 -5.32 -9.61
N ILE A 124 0.46 -5.28 -8.40
CA ILE A 124 -0.76 -6.01 -8.05
C ILE A 124 -1.96 -5.22 -8.54
N ASP A 125 -2.85 -5.86 -9.31
CA ASP A 125 -4.08 -5.20 -9.72
C ASP A 125 -5.16 -5.29 -8.64
N ALA A 126 -6.19 -4.45 -8.79
CA ALA A 126 -7.26 -4.33 -7.80
C ALA A 126 -8.02 -5.66 -7.63
N GLU A 127 -8.24 -6.38 -8.71
CA GLU A 127 -8.97 -7.65 -8.67
C GLU A 127 -8.19 -8.73 -7.92
N THR A 128 -6.91 -8.86 -8.19
CA THR A 128 -6.04 -9.80 -7.48
C THR A 128 -5.99 -9.47 -6.00
N PHE A 129 -5.86 -8.19 -5.68
CA PHE A 129 -5.84 -7.72 -4.29
C PHE A 129 -7.17 -8.06 -3.58
N ALA A 130 -8.30 -7.78 -4.22
CA ALA A 130 -9.62 -8.05 -3.66
C ALA A 130 -9.89 -9.56 -3.46
N ASN A 131 -9.35 -10.39 -4.34
CA ASN A 131 -9.58 -11.84 -4.30
C ASN A 131 -8.60 -12.59 -3.40
N GLY A 132 -7.87 -11.85 -2.56
CA GLY A 132 -6.97 -12.49 -1.60
C GLY A 132 -5.62 -12.90 -2.18
N GLY A 133 -5.22 -12.31 -3.32
CA GLY A 133 -3.88 -12.51 -3.89
C GLY A 133 -2.78 -12.19 -2.88
N MET A 134 -3.08 -11.34 -1.91
CA MET A 134 -2.17 -11.01 -0.80
C MET A 134 -1.88 -12.21 0.09
N THR A 135 -2.74 -13.21 0.12
CA THR A 135 -2.48 -14.43 0.91
C THR A 135 -1.27 -15.18 0.34
N ALA A 136 -1.13 -15.20 -1.00
CA ALA A 136 0.02 -15.81 -1.66
C ALA A 136 1.29 -14.99 -1.46
N ASP A 137 1.16 -13.66 -1.46
CA ASP A 137 2.29 -12.74 -1.34
C ASP A 137 2.64 -12.40 0.11
N TYR A 138 1.85 -12.87 1.07
CA TYR A 138 2.05 -12.62 2.49
C TYR A 138 3.45 -13.00 2.96
N ASN A 139 3.94 -14.15 2.53
CA ASN A 139 5.27 -14.61 2.89
C ASN A 139 6.37 -13.74 2.31
N ALA A 140 6.18 -13.24 1.09
CA ALA A 140 7.12 -12.32 0.46
C ALA A 140 7.15 -10.98 1.20
N LEU A 141 5.97 -10.47 1.58
CA LEU A 141 5.83 -9.26 2.37
C LEU A 141 6.53 -9.40 3.73
N GLN A 142 6.32 -10.51 4.40
CA GLN A 142 6.95 -10.82 5.67
C GLN A 142 8.47 -10.91 5.55
N LYS A 143 8.96 -11.51 4.48
CA LYS A 143 10.40 -11.59 4.22
C LYS A 143 11.01 -10.21 4.00
N GLU A 144 10.30 -9.34 3.31
CA GLU A 144 10.76 -7.96 3.10
C GLU A 144 10.86 -7.23 4.44
N ILE A 145 9.86 -7.34 5.29
CA ILE A 145 9.87 -6.75 6.62
C ILE A 145 11.02 -7.32 7.47
N SER A 146 11.19 -8.62 7.45
CA SER A 146 12.27 -9.29 8.19
C SER A 146 13.65 -8.88 7.68
N GLY A 147 13.80 -8.70 6.37
CA GLY A 147 15.03 -8.22 5.77
C GLY A 147 15.41 -6.81 6.23
N LEU A 148 14.43 -5.98 6.56
CA LEU A 148 14.65 -4.63 7.07
C LEU A 148 15.19 -4.62 8.50
N ASN A 149 14.93 -5.66 9.26
CA ASN A 149 15.31 -5.79 10.66
C ASN A 149 16.63 -6.53 10.87
N SER A 150 17.20 -7.02 9.79
CA SER A 150 18.45 -7.79 9.84
C SER A 150 19.70 -6.95 9.55
#